data_b368f3afed3a62aca139024acb61efb1
#
_entry.id   b368f3afed3a62aca139024acb61efb1
#
_cell.length_a   1.000
_cell.length_b   1.000
_cell.length_c   1.000
_cell.angle_alpha   90.00
_cell.angle_beta   90.00
_cell.angle_gamma   90.00
#
_symmetry.space_group_name_H-M   'P 1'
#
loop_
_entity.id
_entity.type
_entity.pdbx_description
1 polymer ?
#
loop_
_entity_poly.entity_id
_entity_poly.type
_entity_poly.pdbx_seq_one_letter_code
_entity_poly.pdbx_strand_id
1 'polypeptide(L)'
;MIPSFLGNDDKDLVPVHNQKIIHTLKHFIAEREKTARAFLKSVGHPSPQSDFHFELMDKRMRESDIPEFLEPCERGVSVGLLSEAGLPCVADPGAKVVTAARNKGIEVVPLSGLSSIMMALMASGMNGQQFRFHGYLPIDQKQKTNKIKEISNQALRGETQLFIETPYRNEKLLQDLIKMLSPQVRLGLAMDISLDSEEIHSKSIAQWKSEELPKTHKRPAVFMVGL
;
A
#
# COMPACT_ATOMS: atom_id res chain seq x y z
N MET A 1 10.87 -7.02 7.81
CA MET A 1 9.96 -6.42 6.81
C MET A 1 10.09 -4.91 6.91
N ILE A 2 10.45 -4.23 5.82
CA ILE A 2 10.85 -2.81 5.82
C ILE A 2 9.81 -2.01 5.04
N PRO A 3 9.03 -1.15 5.70
CA PRO A 3 8.16 -0.19 5.03
C PRO A 3 8.95 0.84 4.24
N SER A 4 8.45 1.21 3.07
CA SER A 4 9.01 2.25 2.22
C SER A 4 8.20 3.54 2.26
N PHE A 5 8.71 4.61 1.65
CA PHE A 5 7.98 5.87 1.51
C PHE A 5 6.72 5.73 0.66
N LEU A 6 5.78 6.64 0.83
CA LEU A 6 4.55 6.70 0.00
C LEU A 6 4.70 7.60 -1.24
N GLY A 7 5.91 8.00 -1.57
CA GLY A 7 6.22 8.88 -2.71
C GLY A 7 7.09 10.10 -2.36
N ASN A 8 7.39 10.28 -1.08
CA ASN A 8 8.31 11.29 -0.56
C ASN A 8 9.55 10.59 -0.02
N ASP A 9 10.74 11.07 -0.38
CA ASP A 9 12.02 10.49 0.07
C ASP A 9 12.49 11.06 1.42
N ASP A 10 11.56 11.54 2.24
CA ASP A 10 11.87 12.11 3.54
C ASP A 10 12.23 11.01 4.57
N LYS A 11 13.52 10.91 4.88
CA LYS A 11 14.05 9.97 5.87
C LYS A 11 13.48 10.16 7.27
N ASP A 12 13.00 11.35 7.62
CA ASP A 12 12.46 11.66 8.94
C ASP A 12 11.09 10.96 9.15
N LEU A 13 10.45 10.49 8.08
CA LEU A 13 9.28 9.61 8.13
C LEU A 13 9.64 8.15 8.48
N VAL A 14 10.91 7.77 8.46
CA VAL A 14 11.36 6.43 8.89
C VAL A 14 11.81 6.51 10.35
N PRO A 15 11.17 5.78 11.29
CA PRO A 15 11.55 5.79 12.69
C PRO A 15 13.05 5.49 12.88
N VAL A 16 13.72 6.20 13.79
CA VAL A 16 15.15 6.04 14.08
C VAL A 16 15.50 4.58 14.45
N HIS A 17 14.59 3.89 15.14
CA HIS A 17 14.75 2.46 15.43
C HIS A 17 14.86 1.62 14.15
N ASN A 18 13.99 1.89 13.17
CA ASN A 18 14.02 1.19 11.88
C ASN A 18 15.29 1.50 11.10
N GLN A 19 15.71 2.77 11.08
CA GLN A 19 16.97 3.17 10.42
C GLN A 19 18.15 2.37 10.96
N LYS A 20 18.26 2.23 12.30
CA LYS A 20 19.32 1.43 12.94
C LYS A 20 19.31 -0.02 12.48
N ILE A 21 18.13 -0.65 12.36
CA ILE A 21 18.01 -2.03 11.88
C ILE A 21 18.38 -2.08 10.37
N ILE A 22 17.82 -1.20 9.54
CA ILE A 22 18.10 -1.16 8.11
C ILE A 22 19.61 -1.02 7.86
N HIS A 23 20.30 -0.18 8.61
CA HIS A 23 21.73 0.06 8.47
C HIS A 23 22.62 -1.18 8.78
N THR A 24 22.08 -2.22 9.38
CA THR A 24 22.83 -3.49 9.61
C THR A 24 22.66 -4.50 8.47
N LEU A 25 21.71 -4.26 7.54
CA LEU A 25 21.34 -5.22 6.52
C LEU A 25 22.16 -5.02 5.24
N LYS A 26 22.51 -6.11 4.58
CA LYS A 26 23.17 -6.11 3.25
C LYS A 26 22.41 -6.97 2.24
N HIS A 27 21.51 -7.84 2.66
CA HIS A 27 20.70 -8.70 1.81
C HIS A 27 19.26 -8.21 1.81
N PHE A 28 18.68 -8.06 0.62
CA PHE A 28 17.35 -7.51 0.44
C PHE A 28 16.55 -8.31 -0.57
N ILE A 29 15.25 -8.40 -0.35
CA ILE A 29 14.25 -8.89 -1.29
C ILE A 29 13.37 -7.70 -1.66
N ALA A 30 13.23 -7.39 -2.95
CA ALA A 30 12.50 -6.22 -3.43
C ALA A 30 11.84 -6.50 -4.79
N GLU A 31 10.86 -5.67 -5.20
CA GLU A 31 10.29 -5.78 -6.55
C GLU A 31 11.24 -5.20 -7.62
N ARG A 32 11.91 -4.09 -7.27
CA ARG A 32 12.84 -3.38 -8.16
C ARG A 32 14.08 -2.94 -7.41
N GLU A 33 15.21 -3.36 -7.90
CA GLU A 33 16.50 -3.01 -7.32
C GLU A 33 16.75 -1.49 -7.30
N LYS A 34 16.34 -0.78 -8.37
CA LYS A 34 16.55 0.67 -8.50
C LYS A 34 15.85 1.45 -7.39
N THR A 35 14.59 1.16 -7.10
CA THR A 35 13.80 1.83 -6.04
C THR A 35 14.31 1.45 -4.66
N ALA A 36 14.65 0.19 -4.44
CA ALA A 36 15.24 -0.27 -3.19
C ALA A 36 16.58 0.42 -2.89
N ARG A 37 17.47 0.54 -3.88
CA ARG A 37 18.73 1.28 -3.74
C ARG A 37 18.52 2.76 -3.45
N ALA A 38 17.55 3.41 -4.10
CA ALA A 38 17.20 4.80 -3.82
C ALA A 38 16.72 4.97 -2.37
N PHE A 39 15.82 4.10 -1.90
CA PHE A 39 15.36 4.09 -0.51
C PHE A 39 16.52 3.94 0.48
N LEU A 40 17.40 2.95 0.29
CA LEU A 40 18.56 2.72 1.17
C LEU A 40 19.49 3.93 1.22
N LYS A 41 19.67 4.62 0.08
CA LYS A 41 20.44 5.88 0.01
C LYS A 41 19.74 7.00 0.78
N SER A 42 18.42 7.15 0.62
CA SER A 42 17.65 8.22 1.29
C SER A 42 17.65 8.06 2.80
N VAL A 43 17.60 6.83 3.33
CA VAL A 43 17.69 6.58 4.79
C VAL A 43 19.12 6.63 5.32
N GLY A 44 20.10 7.00 4.48
CA GLY A 44 21.49 7.20 4.89
C GLY A 44 22.22 5.90 5.24
N HIS A 45 21.96 4.81 4.51
CA HIS A 45 22.63 3.54 4.78
C HIS A 45 24.16 3.68 4.69
N PRO A 46 24.95 3.25 5.72
CA PRO A 46 26.39 3.53 5.81
C PRO A 46 27.25 2.72 4.81
N SER A 47 26.75 1.57 4.33
CA SER A 47 27.49 0.73 3.38
C SER A 47 27.41 1.27 1.96
N PRO A 48 28.47 1.09 1.15
CA PRO A 48 28.43 1.43 -0.26
C PRO A 48 27.40 0.56 -1.00
N GLN A 49 26.83 1.12 -2.06
CA GLN A 49 25.79 0.46 -2.86
C GLN A 49 26.22 -0.89 -3.49
N SER A 50 27.54 -1.07 -3.70
CA SER A 50 28.13 -2.32 -4.19
C SER A 50 28.03 -3.50 -3.22
N ASP A 51 27.84 -3.23 -1.93
CA ASP A 51 27.77 -4.26 -0.88
C ASP A 51 26.39 -4.89 -0.76
N PHE A 52 25.40 -4.37 -1.47
CA PHE A 52 24.03 -4.86 -1.36
C PHE A 52 23.74 -6.00 -2.33
N HIS A 53 23.16 -7.06 -1.80
CA HIS A 53 22.66 -8.22 -2.54
C HIS A 53 21.14 -8.14 -2.63
N PHE A 54 20.58 -8.28 -3.83
CA PHE A 54 19.14 -8.19 -4.07
C PHE A 54 18.60 -9.45 -4.74
N GLU A 55 17.57 -10.01 -4.13
CA GLU A 55 16.67 -10.96 -4.77
C GLU A 55 15.41 -10.24 -5.24
N LEU A 56 14.96 -10.49 -6.46
CA LEU A 56 13.90 -9.71 -7.08
C LEU A 56 12.59 -10.48 -7.18
N MET A 57 11.55 -9.93 -6.57
CA MET A 57 10.16 -10.40 -6.70
C MET A 57 9.49 -9.80 -7.95
N ASP A 58 10.14 -9.88 -9.10
CA ASP A 58 9.58 -9.38 -10.35
C ASP A 58 8.58 -10.38 -10.98
N LYS A 59 8.02 -10.01 -12.14
CA LYS A 59 7.06 -10.84 -12.87
C LYS A 59 7.62 -12.18 -13.37
N ARG A 60 8.94 -12.38 -13.33
CA ARG A 60 9.64 -13.60 -13.77
C ARG A 60 9.90 -14.54 -12.60
N MET A 61 9.81 -14.05 -11.35
CA MET A 61 9.97 -14.84 -10.14
C MET A 61 8.96 -16.00 -10.09
N ARG A 62 9.48 -17.21 -9.84
CA ARG A 62 8.68 -18.41 -9.59
C ARG A 62 8.69 -18.74 -8.11
N GLU A 63 7.68 -19.45 -7.64
CA GLU A 63 7.64 -19.89 -6.23
C GLU A 63 8.82 -20.81 -5.88
N SER A 64 9.35 -21.53 -6.87
CA SER A 64 10.56 -22.35 -6.73
C SER A 64 11.81 -21.56 -6.40
N ASP A 65 11.83 -20.25 -6.64
CA ASP A 65 13.00 -19.38 -6.43
C ASP A 65 13.04 -18.86 -4.96
N ILE A 66 11.90 -18.88 -4.25
CA ILE A 66 11.78 -18.37 -2.86
C ILE A 66 12.75 -19.04 -1.87
N PRO A 67 13.00 -20.36 -1.91
CA PRO A 67 13.97 -20.99 -1.00
C PRO A 67 15.37 -20.37 -1.09
N GLU A 68 15.84 -20.01 -2.30
CA GLU A 68 17.13 -19.37 -2.55
C GLU A 68 17.18 -17.97 -1.89
N PHE A 69 16.10 -17.19 -1.97
CA PHE A 69 15.98 -15.88 -1.33
C PHE A 69 16.17 -15.94 0.19
N LEU A 70 15.87 -17.07 0.81
CA LEU A 70 15.93 -17.28 2.25
C LEU A 70 17.21 -17.98 2.72
N GLU A 71 18.08 -18.45 1.82
CA GLU A 71 19.35 -19.08 2.19
C GLU A 71 20.21 -18.24 3.14
N PRO A 72 20.36 -16.90 2.98
CA PRO A 72 21.10 -16.10 3.94
C PRO A 72 20.53 -16.23 5.36
N CYS A 73 19.20 -16.27 5.52
CA CYS A 73 18.56 -16.43 6.83
C CYS A 73 18.90 -17.76 7.50
N GLU A 74 18.99 -18.85 6.73
CA GLU A 74 19.38 -20.18 7.23
C GLU A 74 20.83 -20.20 7.77
N ARG A 75 21.67 -19.28 7.28
CA ARG A 75 23.04 -19.07 7.76
C ARG A 75 23.13 -18.01 8.87
N GLY A 76 21.99 -17.54 9.42
CA GLY A 76 21.94 -16.55 10.47
C GLY A 76 22.11 -15.09 10.00
N VAL A 77 22.02 -14.84 8.69
CA VAL A 77 22.10 -13.49 8.12
C VAL A 77 20.71 -12.92 7.94
N SER A 78 20.47 -11.73 8.50
CA SER A 78 19.17 -11.06 8.36
C SER A 78 18.96 -10.52 6.94
N VAL A 79 17.75 -10.69 6.41
CA VAL A 79 17.32 -10.24 5.09
C VAL A 79 16.18 -9.22 5.22
N GLY A 80 16.29 -8.10 4.53
CA GLY A 80 15.27 -7.05 4.48
C GLY A 80 14.30 -7.28 3.32
N LEU A 81 13.00 -7.46 3.58
CA LEU A 81 11.97 -7.46 2.54
C LEU A 81 11.39 -6.06 2.42
N LEU A 82 11.58 -5.42 1.25
CA LEU A 82 11.17 -4.05 0.93
C LEU A 82 9.93 -4.03 0.04
N SER A 83 9.03 -3.09 0.30
CA SER A 83 7.92 -2.74 -0.61
C SER A 83 8.31 -1.61 -1.57
N GLU A 84 7.56 -1.43 -2.65
CA GLU A 84 7.70 -0.26 -3.53
C GLU A 84 7.15 1.01 -2.85
N ALA A 85 6.05 0.88 -2.07
CA ALA A 85 5.48 1.98 -1.31
C ALA A 85 4.70 1.46 -0.08
N GLY A 86 4.88 2.06 1.08
CA GLY A 86 4.17 1.70 2.30
C GLY A 86 4.61 0.36 2.90
N LEU A 87 3.64 -0.45 3.34
CA LEU A 87 3.88 -1.69 4.08
C LEU A 87 4.07 -2.89 3.14
N PRO A 88 5.17 -3.67 3.26
CA PRO A 88 5.33 -4.92 2.51
C PRO A 88 4.18 -5.89 2.75
N CYS A 89 3.79 -6.63 1.70
CA CYS A 89 2.69 -7.60 1.70
C CYS A 89 1.27 -7.00 1.83
N VAL A 90 1.12 -5.69 1.95
CA VAL A 90 -0.18 -5.02 2.00
C VAL A 90 -0.44 -4.34 0.65
N ALA A 91 -1.26 -4.96 -0.19
CA ALA A 91 -1.45 -4.63 -1.61
C ALA A 91 -0.18 -4.79 -2.48
N ASP A 92 0.87 -5.38 -1.93
CA ASP A 92 2.19 -5.61 -2.52
C ASP A 92 2.56 -7.10 -2.47
N PRO A 93 3.47 -7.58 -3.32
CA PRO A 93 4.00 -8.93 -3.24
C PRO A 93 4.81 -9.15 -1.96
N GLY A 94 5.16 -10.42 -1.69
CA GLY A 94 5.98 -10.82 -0.54
C GLY A 94 5.31 -11.80 0.41
N ALA A 95 3.96 -11.90 0.40
CA ALA A 95 3.25 -12.82 1.30
C ALA A 95 3.73 -14.28 1.19
N LYS A 96 4.08 -14.76 -0.02
CA LYS A 96 4.64 -16.11 -0.23
C LYS A 96 6.03 -16.26 0.38
N VAL A 97 6.87 -15.24 0.30
CA VAL A 97 8.20 -15.21 0.94
C VAL A 97 8.05 -15.28 2.46
N VAL A 98 7.14 -14.49 3.02
CA VAL A 98 6.83 -14.51 4.46
C VAL A 98 6.32 -15.88 4.92
N THR A 99 5.42 -16.49 4.14
CA THR A 99 4.90 -17.85 4.43
C THR A 99 6.03 -18.88 4.40
N ALA A 100 6.90 -18.83 3.39
CA ALA A 100 8.04 -19.75 3.28
C ALA A 100 9.04 -19.55 4.44
N ALA A 101 9.33 -18.31 4.82
CA ALA A 101 10.19 -18.00 5.96
C ALA A 101 9.65 -18.61 7.26
N ARG A 102 8.36 -18.42 7.54
CA ARG A 102 7.71 -19.02 8.72
C ARG A 102 7.74 -20.53 8.71
N ASN A 103 7.51 -21.16 7.55
CA ASN A 103 7.57 -22.62 7.41
C ASN A 103 8.98 -23.18 7.68
N LYS A 104 10.02 -22.38 7.46
CA LYS A 104 11.41 -22.71 7.78
C LYS A 104 11.83 -22.33 9.20
N GLY A 105 10.92 -21.81 10.03
CA GLY A 105 11.23 -21.34 11.38
C GLY A 105 12.03 -20.02 11.44
N ILE A 106 12.11 -19.29 10.32
CA ILE A 106 12.78 -17.98 10.25
C ILE A 106 11.90 -16.94 10.92
N GLU A 107 12.45 -16.17 11.85
CA GLU A 107 11.73 -15.08 12.50
C GLU A 107 11.39 -13.97 11.51
N VAL A 108 10.13 -13.54 11.50
CA VAL A 108 9.63 -12.46 10.66
C VAL A 108 9.29 -11.25 11.53
N VAL A 109 10.12 -10.21 11.42
CA VAL A 109 9.99 -8.96 12.21
C VAL A 109 9.36 -7.87 11.34
N PRO A 110 8.11 -7.45 11.61
CA PRO A 110 7.51 -6.29 10.95
C PRO A 110 8.04 -5.01 11.59
N LEU A 111 8.64 -4.13 10.79
CA LEU A 111 8.99 -2.78 11.23
C LEU A 111 7.76 -1.86 11.06
N SER A 112 7.60 -0.90 11.97
CA SER A 112 6.55 0.10 11.89
C SER A 112 6.77 1.05 10.71
N GLY A 113 5.70 1.52 10.07
CA GLY A 113 5.85 2.45 8.95
C GLY A 113 4.54 2.98 8.40
N LEU A 114 4.63 3.79 7.35
CA LEU A 114 3.51 4.44 6.73
C LEU A 114 2.61 3.43 6.00
N SER A 115 1.32 3.68 6.08
CA SER A 115 0.30 2.96 5.32
C SER A 115 -0.74 3.96 4.79
N SER A 116 -0.77 4.15 3.48
CA SER A 116 -1.77 5.04 2.86
C SER A 116 -3.20 4.60 3.16
N ILE A 117 -3.44 3.29 3.26
CA ILE A 117 -4.76 2.72 3.57
C ILE A 117 -5.21 3.13 4.98
N MET A 118 -4.32 2.97 5.98
CA MET A 118 -4.65 3.31 7.37
C MET A 118 -4.71 4.82 7.59
N MET A 119 -3.83 5.59 6.95
CA MET A 119 -3.86 7.06 7.02
C MET A 119 -5.13 7.62 6.37
N ALA A 120 -5.56 7.07 5.23
CA ALA A 120 -6.83 7.42 4.62
C ALA A 120 -8.02 7.13 5.56
N LEU A 121 -8.05 5.93 6.16
CA LEU A 121 -9.09 5.56 7.12
C LEU A 121 -9.12 6.52 8.33
N MET A 122 -7.96 6.82 8.93
CA MET A 122 -7.84 7.75 10.05
C MET A 122 -8.43 9.13 9.73
N ALA A 123 -8.18 9.64 8.51
CA ALA A 123 -8.60 10.97 8.09
C ALA A 123 -10.04 11.01 7.53
N SER A 124 -10.68 9.87 7.31
CA SER A 124 -12.01 9.78 6.68
C SER A 124 -13.16 10.20 7.58
N GLY A 125 -13.02 10.02 8.90
CA GLY A 125 -14.10 10.13 9.87
C GLY A 125 -15.10 8.97 9.83
N MET A 126 -14.81 7.89 9.09
CA MET A 126 -15.63 6.69 8.99
C MET A 126 -15.29 5.67 10.09
N ASN A 127 -16.06 4.59 10.20
CA ASN A 127 -15.86 3.54 11.21
C ASN A 127 -14.50 2.85 11.06
N GLY A 128 -13.60 3.06 12.01
CA GLY A 128 -12.28 2.43 12.07
C GLY A 128 -12.23 1.12 12.85
N GLN A 129 -13.35 0.66 13.45
CA GLN A 129 -13.40 -0.64 14.15
C GLN A 129 -13.84 -1.78 13.23
N GLN A 130 -14.68 -1.46 12.23
CA GLN A 130 -15.15 -2.41 11.25
C GLN A 130 -14.87 -1.85 9.86
N PHE A 131 -13.85 -2.38 9.22
CA PHE A 131 -13.47 -1.97 7.87
C PHE A 131 -12.94 -3.14 7.05
N ARG A 132 -13.05 -3.02 5.74
CA ARG A 132 -12.56 -4.01 4.78
C ARG A 132 -11.75 -3.35 3.67
N PHE A 133 -10.56 -3.86 3.43
CA PHE A 133 -9.76 -3.49 2.28
C PHE A 133 -9.95 -4.51 1.14
N HIS A 134 -10.29 -4.03 -0.05
CA HIS A 134 -10.60 -4.84 -1.24
C HIS A 134 -9.45 -4.94 -2.24
N GLY A 135 -8.35 -4.19 -2.04
CA GLY A 135 -7.34 -4.05 -3.08
C GLY A 135 -7.88 -3.28 -4.29
N TYR A 136 -7.56 -3.75 -5.50
CA TYR A 136 -8.07 -3.19 -6.75
C TYR A 136 -9.47 -3.71 -7.06
N LEU A 137 -10.34 -2.83 -7.58
CA LEU A 137 -11.64 -3.27 -8.08
C LEU A 137 -11.51 -3.96 -9.44
N PRO A 138 -12.47 -4.84 -9.82
CA PRO A 138 -12.45 -5.51 -11.11
C PRO A 138 -12.40 -4.53 -12.29
N ILE A 139 -11.64 -4.89 -13.33
CA ILE A 139 -11.53 -4.09 -14.56
C ILE A 139 -12.79 -4.27 -15.43
N ASP A 140 -13.32 -5.49 -15.47
CA ASP A 140 -14.57 -5.78 -16.20
C ASP A 140 -15.72 -4.95 -15.64
N GLN A 141 -16.44 -4.27 -16.54
CA GLN A 141 -17.47 -3.29 -16.16
C GLN A 141 -18.65 -3.93 -15.40
N LYS A 142 -19.04 -5.14 -15.75
CA LYS A 142 -20.16 -5.85 -15.08
C LYS A 142 -19.76 -6.29 -13.68
N GLN A 143 -18.56 -6.85 -13.55
CA GLN A 143 -18.01 -7.26 -12.23
C GLN A 143 -17.78 -6.04 -11.34
N LYS A 144 -17.22 -4.95 -11.86
CA LYS A 144 -17.03 -3.68 -11.14
C LYS A 144 -18.36 -3.11 -10.65
N THR A 145 -19.38 -3.10 -11.50
CA THR A 145 -20.74 -2.65 -11.12
C THR A 145 -21.30 -3.46 -9.95
N ASN A 146 -21.18 -4.78 -10.01
CA ASN A 146 -21.64 -5.65 -8.94
C ASN A 146 -20.84 -5.42 -7.64
N LYS A 147 -19.51 -5.22 -7.77
CA LYS A 147 -18.64 -4.95 -6.61
C LYS A 147 -18.96 -3.61 -5.95
N ILE A 148 -19.24 -2.55 -6.71
CA ILE A 148 -19.65 -1.26 -6.16
C ILE A 148 -21.00 -1.38 -5.42
N LYS A 149 -21.95 -2.16 -5.91
CA LYS A 149 -23.22 -2.42 -5.20
C LYS A 149 -22.98 -3.17 -3.89
N GLU A 150 -22.11 -4.19 -3.91
CA GLU A 150 -21.72 -4.93 -2.69
C GLU A 150 -21.09 -3.98 -1.66
N ILE A 151 -20.12 -3.16 -2.07
CA ILE A 151 -19.45 -2.14 -1.25
C ILE A 151 -20.49 -1.18 -0.64
N SER A 152 -21.42 -0.65 -1.45
CA SER A 152 -22.49 0.23 -0.97
C SER A 152 -23.36 -0.43 0.11
N ASN A 153 -23.73 -1.70 -0.09
CA ASN A 153 -24.55 -2.44 0.86
C ASN A 153 -23.82 -2.75 2.18
N GLN A 154 -22.52 -3.06 2.12
CA GLN A 154 -21.73 -3.30 3.34
C GLN A 154 -21.48 -1.99 4.11
N ALA A 155 -21.22 -0.89 3.39
CA ALA A 155 -21.11 0.44 4.00
C ALA A 155 -22.39 0.84 4.77
N LEU A 156 -23.58 0.56 4.22
CA LEU A 156 -24.87 0.80 4.89
C LEU A 156 -25.07 -0.07 6.15
N ARG A 157 -24.31 -1.15 6.32
CA ARG A 157 -24.28 -1.98 7.53
C ARG A 157 -23.27 -1.50 8.58
N GLY A 158 -22.57 -0.39 8.31
CA GLY A 158 -21.60 0.22 9.22
C GLY A 158 -20.16 -0.25 9.05
N GLU A 159 -19.86 -1.07 8.03
CA GLU A 159 -18.49 -1.50 7.71
C GLU A 159 -17.85 -0.53 6.68
N THR A 160 -16.76 0.14 7.04
CA THR A 160 -16.03 1.00 6.10
C THR A 160 -15.33 0.17 5.03
N GLN A 161 -15.52 0.52 3.78
CA GLN A 161 -14.96 -0.18 2.62
C GLN A 161 -13.83 0.63 2.02
N LEU A 162 -12.61 0.08 1.97
CA LEU A 162 -11.44 0.73 1.38
C LEU A 162 -11.00 -0.02 0.12
N PHE A 163 -10.57 0.70 -0.89
CA PHE A 163 -10.02 0.12 -2.12
C PHE A 163 -9.11 1.14 -2.82
N ILE A 164 -8.32 0.65 -3.76
CA ILE A 164 -7.38 1.44 -4.55
C ILE A 164 -7.64 1.22 -6.05
N GLU A 165 -7.12 2.14 -6.85
CA GLU A 165 -7.11 2.01 -8.29
C GLU A 165 -5.78 2.51 -8.85
N THR A 166 -5.46 2.13 -10.09
CA THR A 166 -4.31 2.68 -10.78
C THR A 166 -4.52 4.17 -11.06
N PRO A 167 -3.47 5.02 -10.92
CA PRO A 167 -3.62 6.48 -11.04
C PRO A 167 -4.29 6.98 -12.33
N TYR A 168 -4.15 6.21 -13.42
CA TYR A 168 -4.77 6.54 -14.71
C TYR A 168 -6.27 6.27 -14.78
N ARG A 169 -6.83 5.47 -13.87
CA ARG A 169 -8.25 5.08 -13.85
C ARG A 169 -9.03 5.74 -12.72
N ASN A 170 -8.37 6.51 -11.84
CA ASN A 170 -8.99 7.14 -10.68
C ASN A 170 -10.17 8.05 -11.05
N GLU A 171 -10.02 8.87 -12.10
CA GLU A 171 -11.07 9.79 -12.52
C GLU A 171 -12.35 9.04 -12.93
N LYS A 172 -12.20 8.01 -13.76
CA LYS A 172 -13.33 7.19 -14.20
C LYS A 172 -13.96 6.45 -13.02
N LEU A 173 -13.16 5.94 -12.09
CA LEU A 173 -13.68 5.26 -10.90
C LEU A 173 -14.46 6.23 -10.02
N LEU A 174 -13.95 7.44 -9.76
CA LEU A 174 -14.65 8.46 -8.98
C LEU A 174 -16.03 8.77 -9.56
N GLN A 175 -16.11 8.98 -10.89
CA GLN A 175 -17.36 9.22 -11.58
C GLN A 175 -18.34 8.03 -11.46
N ASP A 176 -17.85 6.80 -11.64
CA ASP A 176 -18.66 5.59 -11.50
C ASP A 176 -19.21 5.46 -10.05
N LEU A 177 -18.39 5.73 -9.04
CA LEU A 177 -18.80 5.69 -7.62
C LEU A 177 -19.88 6.72 -7.30
N ILE A 178 -19.70 7.98 -7.70
CA ILE A 178 -20.70 9.05 -7.48
C ILE A 178 -22.04 8.73 -8.12
N LYS A 179 -22.01 8.06 -9.28
CA LYS A 179 -23.23 7.65 -10.00
C LYS A 179 -23.93 6.46 -9.36
N MET A 180 -23.19 5.50 -8.79
CA MET A 180 -23.71 4.17 -8.47
C MET A 180 -23.90 3.91 -6.96
N LEU A 181 -23.19 4.65 -6.10
CA LEU A 181 -23.32 4.49 -4.65
C LEU A 181 -24.67 5.00 -4.14
N SER A 182 -25.15 4.39 -3.06
CA SER A 182 -26.33 4.88 -2.35
C SER A 182 -26.15 6.32 -1.89
N PRO A 183 -27.16 7.20 -2.00
CA PRO A 183 -27.12 8.54 -1.43
C PRO A 183 -26.87 8.61 0.08
N GLN A 184 -27.14 7.52 0.78
CA GLN A 184 -27.03 7.42 2.24
C GLN A 184 -25.58 7.20 2.71
N VAL A 185 -24.67 6.78 1.83
CA VAL A 185 -23.27 6.60 2.18
C VAL A 185 -22.46 7.86 1.91
N ARG A 186 -21.32 7.94 2.58
CA ARG A 186 -20.25 8.90 2.29
C ARG A 186 -19.21 8.25 1.39
N LEU A 187 -18.65 9.04 0.49
CA LEU A 187 -17.50 8.66 -0.33
C LEU A 187 -16.28 9.48 0.11
N GLY A 188 -15.25 8.80 0.52
CA GLY A 188 -13.95 9.35 0.83
C GLY A 188 -12.97 9.13 -0.33
N LEU A 189 -12.07 10.08 -0.50
CA LEU A 189 -10.98 10.05 -1.47
C LEU A 189 -9.76 10.70 -0.82
N ALA A 190 -8.69 9.94 -0.65
CA ALA A 190 -7.41 10.43 -0.15
C ALA A 190 -6.35 10.27 -1.25
N MET A 191 -5.74 11.37 -1.66
CA MET A 191 -4.76 11.43 -2.75
C MET A 191 -3.42 11.93 -2.24
N ASP A 192 -2.34 11.42 -2.83
CA ASP A 192 -0.96 11.85 -2.55
C ASP A 192 -0.62 11.90 -1.06
N ILE A 193 -1.13 10.94 -0.29
CA ILE A 193 -0.93 10.88 1.17
C ILE A 193 0.57 10.99 1.51
N SER A 194 0.90 11.85 2.46
CA SER A 194 2.25 12.24 2.90
C SER A 194 3.04 13.14 1.95
N LEU A 195 2.47 13.60 0.85
CA LEU A 195 3.11 14.57 -0.04
C LEU A 195 2.57 15.98 0.21
N ASP A 196 3.30 17.01 -0.23
CA ASP A 196 2.84 18.40 -0.16
C ASP A 196 1.55 18.65 -0.95
N SER A 197 1.25 17.77 -1.91
CA SER A 197 0.01 17.78 -2.70
C SER A 197 -1.11 16.93 -2.10
N GLU A 198 -0.99 16.52 -0.83
CA GLU A 198 -2.01 15.72 -0.16
C GLU A 198 -3.38 16.39 -0.21
N GLU A 199 -4.38 15.65 -0.63
CA GLU A 199 -5.78 16.06 -0.56
C GLU A 199 -6.63 14.92 -0.02
N ILE A 200 -7.43 15.21 1.03
CA ILE A 200 -8.32 14.23 1.62
C ILE A 200 -9.74 14.79 1.66
N HIS A 201 -10.66 14.09 1.03
CA HIS A 201 -12.07 14.42 0.97
C HIS A 201 -12.90 13.32 1.62
N SER A 202 -13.93 13.70 2.38
CA SER A 202 -14.95 12.77 2.90
C SER A 202 -16.30 13.48 2.83
N LYS A 203 -17.10 13.16 1.81
CA LYS A 203 -18.32 13.90 1.47
C LYS A 203 -19.49 12.95 1.24
N SER A 204 -20.72 13.45 1.44
CA SER A 204 -21.92 12.76 0.99
C SER A 204 -21.97 12.69 -0.56
N ILE A 205 -22.72 11.73 -1.10
CA ILE A 205 -22.90 11.63 -2.56
C ILE A 205 -23.58 12.88 -3.13
N ALA A 206 -24.44 13.56 -2.35
CA ALA A 206 -25.07 14.81 -2.77
C ALA A 206 -24.02 15.94 -2.94
N GLN A 207 -23.09 16.08 -1.99
CA GLN A 207 -22.00 17.06 -2.09
C GLN A 207 -21.08 16.76 -3.28
N TRP A 208 -20.71 15.49 -3.50
CA TRP A 208 -19.91 15.09 -4.67
C TRP A 208 -20.59 15.43 -6.01
N LYS A 209 -21.92 15.42 -6.07
CA LYS A 209 -22.69 15.79 -7.28
C LYS A 209 -22.81 17.29 -7.50
N SER A 210 -22.73 18.11 -6.45
CA SER A 210 -22.91 19.56 -6.51
C SER A 210 -21.60 20.36 -6.63
N GLU A 211 -20.47 19.74 -6.37
CA GLU A 211 -19.17 20.40 -6.34
C GLU A 211 -18.30 19.97 -7.55
N GLU A 212 -17.29 20.79 -7.86
CA GLU A 212 -16.27 20.43 -8.84
C GLU A 212 -15.45 19.23 -8.34
N LEU A 213 -15.21 18.27 -9.21
CA LEU A 213 -14.42 17.08 -8.86
C LEU A 213 -12.92 17.41 -8.85
N PRO A 214 -12.16 16.89 -7.86
CA PRO A 214 -10.72 17.09 -7.81
C PRO A 214 -10.04 16.38 -8.99
N LYS A 215 -8.88 16.90 -9.38
CA LYS A 215 -8.04 16.29 -10.41
C LYS A 215 -7.35 15.05 -9.84
N THR A 216 -7.79 13.87 -10.27
CA THR A 216 -7.30 12.58 -9.77
C THR A 216 -6.33 11.89 -10.73
N HIS A 217 -6.17 12.40 -11.94
CA HIS A 217 -5.34 11.79 -12.98
C HIS A 217 -3.86 11.74 -12.57
N LYS A 218 -3.25 10.56 -12.66
CA LYS A 218 -1.85 10.27 -12.29
C LYS A 218 -1.51 10.47 -10.81
N ARG A 219 -2.48 10.62 -9.93
CA ARG A 219 -2.27 10.74 -8.49
C ARG A 219 -2.58 9.41 -7.80
N PRO A 220 -1.67 8.87 -6.95
CA PRO A 220 -2.00 7.74 -6.09
C PRO A 220 -3.19 8.08 -5.21
N ALA A 221 -4.14 7.16 -5.08
CA ALA A 221 -5.36 7.42 -4.33
C ALA A 221 -5.91 6.19 -3.61
N VAL A 222 -6.47 6.44 -2.42
CA VAL A 222 -7.29 5.48 -1.66
C VAL A 222 -8.72 5.99 -1.65
N PHE A 223 -9.64 5.13 -2.04
CA PHE A 223 -11.09 5.37 -1.98
C PHE A 223 -11.68 4.71 -0.74
N MET A 224 -12.67 5.37 -0.15
CA MET A 224 -13.36 4.89 1.06
C MET A 224 -14.85 5.08 0.92
N VAL A 225 -15.64 4.11 1.38
CA VAL A 225 -17.11 4.20 1.42
C VAL A 225 -17.58 3.76 2.80
N GLY A 226 -18.37 4.60 3.47
CA GLY A 226 -18.86 4.34 4.81
C GLY A 226 -20.09 5.18 5.14
N LEU A 227 -20.50 5.19 6.40
CA LEU A 227 -21.53 6.09 6.95
C LEU A 227 -20.90 7.30 7.59
#